data_3e91b2801dafdb1c86ad2086938047d2
#
_entry.id   3e91b2801dafdb1c86ad2086938047d2
#
_cell.length_a   1.000
_cell.length_b   1.000
_cell.length_c   1.000
_cell.angle_alpha   90.00
_cell.angle_beta   90.00
_cell.angle_gamma   90.00
#
_symmetry.space_group_name_H-M   'P 1'
#
loop_
_entity.id
_entity.type
_entity.pdbx_description
1 polymer ?
#
loop_
_entity_poly.entity_id
_entity_poly.type
_entity_poly.pdbx_seq_one_letter_code
_entity_poly.pdbx_strand_id
1 'polypeptide(L)'
;MMKTRKLEIEGKNFSAVEIGTPHGTILLIRGSKSILGCGYFSIETANRLGDRFALVTGVRNWDDMLNASVKDASSPALEAGVHPGSSTGREALLLMENS
;
A
#
# COMPACT_ATOMS: atom_id res chain seq x y z
N MET A 1 -4.09 -9.28 -17.65
CA MET A 1 -5.33 -8.52 -17.50
C MET A 1 -5.24 -7.59 -16.30
N MET A 2 -5.80 -6.39 -16.39
CA MET A 2 -5.71 -5.40 -15.33
C MET A 2 -7.11 -5.08 -14.83
N LYS A 3 -7.28 -5.02 -13.50
CA LYS A 3 -8.53 -4.58 -12.86
C LYS A 3 -8.25 -3.35 -12.04
N THR A 4 -9.21 -2.43 -12.03
CA THR A 4 -9.12 -1.23 -11.20
C THR A 4 -10.43 -1.05 -10.46
N ARG A 5 -10.35 -0.43 -9.27
CA ARG A 5 -11.53 -0.14 -8.46
C ARG A 5 -11.25 1.11 -7.63
N LYS A 6 -12.27 1.91 -7.45
CA LYS A 6 -12.18 3.03 -6.51
C LYS A 6 -12.63 2.55 -5.14
N LEU A 7 -11.85 2.90 -4.13
CA LEU A 7 -12.16 2.57 -2.73
C LEU A 7 -12.28 3.87 -1.96
N GLU A 8 -13.24 3.87 -1.02
CA GLU A 8 -13.35 4.97 -0.08
C GLU A 8 -13.13 4.42 1.32
N ILE A 9 -12.18 5.03 2.06
CA ILE A 9 -11.87 4.63 3.41
C ILE A 9 -11.91 5.88 4.27
N GLU A 10 -12.88 5.94 5.19
CA GLU A 10 -13.09 7.06 6.11
C GLU A 10 -13.09 8.42 5.37
N GLY A 11 -13.83 8.47 4.28
CA GLY A 11 -14.00 9.69 3.51
C GLY A 11 -12.85 10.02 2.56
N LYS A 12 -11.80 9.21 2.52
CA LYS A 12 -10.68 9.41 1.61
C LYS A 12 -10.80 8.46 0.43
N ASN A 13 -10.42 8.93 -0.75
CA ASN A 13 -10.54 8.16 -1.98
C ASN A 13 -9.20 7.55 -2.38
N PHE A 14 -9.24 6.28 -2.74
CA PHE A 14 -8.07 5.51 -3.18
C PHE A 14 -8.38 4.78 -4.46
N SER A 15 -7.34 4.49 -5.24
CA SER A 15 -7.44 3.66 -6.44
C SER A 15 -6.76 2.33 -6.18
N ALA A 16 -7.49 1.24 -6.39
CA ALA A 16 -6.95 -0.11 -6.25
C ALA A 16 -6.69 -0.68 -7.64
N VAL A 17 -5.55 -1.33 -7.82
CA VAL A 17 -5.11 -1.88 -9.09
C VAL A 17 -4.69 -3.32 -8.90
N GLU A 18 -5.07 -4.18 -9.84
CA GLU A 18 -4.68 -5.59 -9.84
C GLU A 18 -4.20 -5.95 -11.24
N ILE A 19 -2.99 -6.50 -11.34
CA ILE A 19 -2.42 -6.93 -12.63
C ILE A 19 -2.00 -8.38 -12.50
N GLY A 20 -2.60 -9.27 -13.32
CA GLY A 20 -2.22 -10.67 -13.31
C GLY A 20 -0.87 -10.87 -13.99
N THR A 21 -0.04 -11.75 -13.42
CA THR A 21 1.23 -12.17 -14.01
C THR A 21 1.11 -13.65 -14.36
N PRO A 22 2.07 -14.24 -15.09
CA PRO A 22 2.01 -15.68 -15.40
C PRO A 22 1.88 -16.57 -14.16
N HIS A 23 2.44 -16.17 -13.02
CA HIS A 23 2.44 -17.01 -11.82
C HIS A 23 1.94 -16.32 -10.56
N GLY A 24 1.40 -15.11 -10.69
CA GLY A 24 0.94 -14.39 -9.51
C GLY A 24 0.12 -13.18 -9.86
N THR A 25 0.07 -12.23 -8.92
CA THR A 25 -0.73 -11.02 -9.07
C THR A 25 -0.01 -9.84 -8.45
N ILE A 26 0.04 -8.73 -9.18
CA ILE A 26 0.55 -7.46 -8.67
C ILE A 26 -0.64 -6.71 -8.10
N LEU A 27 -0.56 -6.33 -6.82
CA LEU A 27 -1.63 -5.61 -6.14
C LEU A 27 -1.12 -4.29 -5.61
N LEU A 28 -1.92 -3.24 -5.79
CA LEU A 28 -1.55 -1.89 -5.41
C LEU A 28 -2.79 -1.12 -5.01
N ILE A 29 -2.69 -0.32 -3.94
CA ILE A 29 -3.72 0.65 -3.57
C ILE A 29 -3.02 1.96 -3.35
N ARG A 30 -3.49 3.03 -4.00
CA ARG A 30 -2.86 4.33 -3.82
C ARG A 30 -3.89 5.44 -3.66
N GLY A 31 -3.51 6.46 -2.87
CA GLY A 31 -4.23 7.72 -2.78
C GLY A 31 -3.43 8.81 -3.46
N SER A 32 -3.66 10.07 -3.08
CA SER A 32 -2.91 11.19 -3.61
C SER A 32 -1.50 11.29 -3.03
N LYS A 33 -1.30 10.79 -1.81
CA LYS A 33 -0.03 10.89 -1.10
C LYS A 33 0.49 9.55 -0.59
N SER A 34 -0.26 8.48 -0.82
CA SER A 34 -0.01 7.20 -0.17
C SER A 34 0.02 6.07 -1.18
N ILE A 35 0.86 5.06 -0.91
CA ILE A 35 0.93 3.86 -1.73
C ILE A 35 1.04 2.66 -0.81
N LEU A 36 0.18 1.66 -1.03
CA LEU A 36 0.26 0.36 -0.36
C LEU A 36 0.47 -0.68 -1.44
N GLY A 37 1.60 -1.37 -1.39
CA GLY A 37 1.96 -2.33 -2.43
C GLY A 37 2.26 -3.71 -1.88
N CYS A 38 2.18 -4.70 -2.76
CA CYS A 38 2.50 -6.08 -2.42
C CYS A 38 3.99 -6.36 -2.61
N GLY A 39 4.37 -7.65 -2.47
CA GLY A 39 5.78 -8.05 -2.53
C GLY A 39 6.49 -7.83 -3.85
N TYR A 40 5.78 -7.45 -4.90
CA TYR A 40 6.41 -7.09 -6.18
C TYR A 40 7.16 -5.76 -6.13
N PHE A 41 6.93 -4.92 -5.11
CA PHE A 41 7.48 -3.56 -5.06
C PHE A 41 8.69 -3.49 -4.15
N SER A 42 9.46 -2.40 -4.30
CA SER A 42 10.71 -2.18 -3.58
C SER A 42 10.62 -0.92 -2.73
N ILE A 43 10.89 -1.07 -1.43
CA ILE A 43 10.97 0.06 -0.50
C ILE A 43 12.18 0.96 -0.83
N GLU A 44 13.25 0.36 -1.31
CA GLU A 44 14.45 1.11 -1.67
C GLU A 44 14.15 2.15 -2.76
N THR A 45 13.38 1.74 -3.77
CA THR A 45 12.99 2.65 -4.84
C THR A 45 12.11 3.77 -4.30
N ALA A 46 11.15 3.43 -3.43
CA ALA A 46 10.28 4.44 -2.82
C ALA A 46 11.07 5.44 -1.99
N ASN A 47 12.07 4.99 -1.24
CA ASN A 47 12.93 5.87 -0.47
C ASN A 47 13.69 6.84 -1.37
N ARG A 48 14.22 6.33 -2.48
CA ARG A 48 14.99 7.16 -3.41
C ARG A 48 14.12 8.25 -4.04
N LEU A 49 12.84 7.91 -4.31
CA LEU A 49 11.90 8.85 -4.93
C LEU A 49 11.23 9.77 -3.91
N GLY A 50 11.28 9.43 -2.63
CA GLY A 50 10.63 10.20 -1.59
C GLY A 50 9.14 9.90 -1.44
N ASP A 51 8.68 8.76 -1.96
CA ASP A 51 7.27 8.37 -1.87
C ASP A 51 6.94 7.76 -0.51
N ARG A 52 5.72 8.03 -0.03
CA ARG A 52 5.17 7.36 1.15
C ARG A 52 4.64 6.00 0.71
N PHE A 53 5.36 4.96 1.06
CA PHE A 53 5.07 3.61 0.60
C PHE A 53 5.07 2.63 1.76
N ALA A 54 4.01 1.81 1.87
CA ALA A 54 3.93 0.72 2.83
C ALA A 54 3.83 -0.60 2.06
N LEU A 55 4.55 -1.61 2.53
CA LEU A 55 4.64 -2.91 1.90
C LEU A 55 3.92 -3.97 2.72
N VAL A 56 3.06 -4.75 2.09
CA VAL A 56 2.43 -5.94 2.70
C VAL A 56 2.75 -7.15 1.83
N THR A 57 2.82 -8.33 2.44
CA THR A 57 3.15 -9.56 1.71
C THR A 57 2.16 -10.66 2.06
N GLY A 58 2.12 -11.71 1.23
CA GLY A 58 1.23 -12.84 1.46
C GLY A 58 -0.23 -12.53 1.19
N VAL A 59 -0.51 -11.50 0.40
CA VAL A 59 -1.86 -11.01 0.13
C VAL A 59 -2.32 -11.50 -1.24
N ARG A 60 -3.62 -11.76 -1.39
CA ARG A 60 -4.21 -12.28 -2.63
C ARG A 60 -5.19 -11.31 -3.27
N ASN A 61 -5.66 -10.34 -2.51
CA ASN A 61 -6.63 -9.35 -2.99
C ASN A 61 -6.50 -8.08 -2.17
N TRP A 62 -7.29 -7.07 -2.54
CA TRP A 62 -7.22 -5.78 -1.86
C TRP A 62 -7.68 -5.86 -0.41
N ASP A 63 -8.68 -6.70 -0.10
CA ASP A 63 -9.12 -6.86 1.30
C ASP A 63 -8.00 -7.42 2.16
N ASP A 64 -7.26 -8.40 1.64
CA ASP A 64 -6.10 -8.94 2.35
C ASP A 64 -5.08 -7.86 2.63
N MET A 65 -4.83 -6.97 1.64
CA MET A 65 -3.87 -5.89 1.79
C MET A 65 -4.27 -4.93 2.91
N LEU A 66 -5.55 -4.60 2.97
CA LEU A 66 -6.05 -3.66 3.97
C LEU A 66 -5.96 -4.24 5.38
N ASN A 67 -6.07 -5.55 5.51
CA ASN A 67 -6.07 -6.23 6.82
C ASN A 67 -4.71 -6.77 7.22
N ALA A 68 -3.74 -6.81 6.32
CA ALA A 68 -2.41 -7.34 6.61
C ALA A 68 -1.60 -6.34 7.42
N SER A 69 -0.70 -6.85 8.28
CA SER A 69 0.27 -6.00 8.95
C SER A 69 1.29 -5.51 7.94
N VAL A 70 1.64 -4.24 8.03
CA VAL A 70 2.70 -3.67 7.19
C VAL A 70 4.01 -4.36 7.52
N LYS A 71 4.70 -4.87 6.50
CA LYS A 71 5.97 -5.56 6.69
C LYS A 71 7.14 -4.58 6.67
N ASP A 72 7.07 -3.56 5.82
CA ASP A 72 8.13 -2.58 5.69
C ASP A 72 7.52 -1.28 5.19
N ALA A 73 8.25 -0.18 5.35
CA ALA A 73 7.74 1.13 4.96
C ALA A 73 8.90 2.04 4.59
N SER A 74 8.64 2.95 3.64
CA SER A 74 9.64 3.95 3.25
C SER A 74 9.85 4.95 4.38
N SER A 75 10.97 5.69 4.35
CA SER A 75 11.25 6.71 5.35
C SER A 75 10.13 7.76 5.44
N PRO A 76 9.60 8.29 4.32
CA PRO A 76 8.47 9.22 4.42
C PRO A 76 7.22 8.60 5.04
N ALA A 77 6.98 7.29 4.83
CA ALA A 77 5.84 6.61 5.46
C ALA A 77 6.06 6.48 6.97
N LEU A 78 7.27 6.15 7.39
CA LEU A 78 7.60 6.07 8.81
C LEU A 78 7.39 7.43 9.49
N GLU A 79 7.78 8.51 8.81
CA GLU A 79 7.59 9.86 9.33
C GLU A 79 6.10 10.21 9.45
N ALA A 80 5.26 9.64 8.60
CA ALA A 80 3.82 9.85 8.65
C ALA A 80 3.15 9.04 9.77
N GLY A 81 3.90 8.18 10.47
CA GLY A 81 3.37 7.43 11.60
C GLY A 81 3.14 5.96 11.34
N VAL A 82 3.52 5.44 10.18
CA VAL A 82 3.36 4.02 9.88
C VAL A 82 4.40 3.23 10.69
N HIS A 83 3.92 2.17 11.37
CA HIS A 83 4.79 1.30 12.18
C HIS A 83 4.76 -0.11 11.62
N PRO A 84 5.82 -0.55 10.91
CA PRO A 84 5.89 -1.94 10.43
C PRO A 84 5.71 -2.92 11.59
N GLY A 85 4.91 -3.95 11.36
CA GLY A 85 4.58 -4.94 12.38
C GLY A 85 3.35 -4.60 13.20
N SER A 86 2.96 -3.31 13.30
CA SER A 86 1.82 -2.86 14.10
C SER A 86 0.70 -2.29 13.24
N SER A 87 1.05 -1.43 12.28
CA SER A 87 0.03 -0.81 11.42
C SER A 87 -0.51 -1.82 10.42
N THR A 88 -1.83 -1.82 10.21
CA THR A 88 -2.42 -2.58 9.11
C THR A 88 -2.29 -1.77 7.82
N GLY A 89 -2.52 -2.41 6.67
CA GLY A 89 -2.52 -1.71 5.39
C GLY A 89 -3.50 -0.55 5.37
N ARG A 90 -4.70 -0.75 5.92
CA ARG A 90 -5.73 0.30 6.02
C ARG A 90 -5.22 1.48 6.83
N GLU A 91 -4.67 1.19 8.01
CA GLU A 91 -4.14 2.25 8.89
C GLU A 91 -3.00 3.01 8.21
N ALA A 92 -2.12 2.28 7.52
CA ALA A 92 -1.00 2.90 6.82
C ALA A 92 -1.46 3.87 5.74
N LEU A 93 -2.46 3.46 4.94
CA LEU A 93 -2.99 4.32 3.90
C LEU A 93 -3.55 5.62 4.50
N LEU A 94 -4.31 5.52 5.59
CA LEU A 94 -4.90 6.68 6.22
C LEU A 94 -3.84 7.60 6.82
N LEU A 95 -2.84 7.03 7.50
CA LEU A 95 -1.77 7.80 8.10
C LEU A 95 -0.98 8.57 7.04
N MET A 96 -0.63 7.89 5.95
CA MET A 96 0.13 8.51 4.87
C MET A 96 -0.68 9.58 4.13
N GLU A 97 -1.99 9.35 3.99
CA GLU A 97 -2.85 10.28 3.26
C GLU A 97 -3.16 11.52 4.06
N ASN A 98 -3.25 11.40 5.39
CA ASN A 98 -3.64 12.48 6.28
C ASN A 98 -2.48 13.39 6.71
N SER A 99 -1.26 13.04 6.35
CA SER A 99 -0.08 13.81 6.78
C SER A 99 0.24 14.98 5.87
#